data_c97a8305ac0f581d9c81bea2585e1cab
#
_entry.id   c97a8305ac0f581d9c81bea2585e1cab
#
_cell.length_a   1.000
_cell.length_b   1.000
_cell.length_c   1.000
_cell.angle_alpha   90.00
_cell.angle_beta   90.00
_cell.angle_gamma   90.00
#
_symmetry.space_group_name_H-M   'P 1'
#
loop_
_entity.id
_entity.type
_entity.pdbx_description
1 polymer ?
#
loop_
_entity_poly.entity_id
_entity_poly.type
_entity_poly.pdbx_seq_one_letter_code
_entity_poly.pdbx_strand_id
1 'polypeptide(L)'
;KISSQTGGWTITWQGRENSNNDFVNVSSIYKALTDVVNSSGGTIEFSKDGQFNKKPDVAIGVFGEEPYAEMLGDIADVSFTATDPKFLSLLQDISAKSIPTVSIFLSGRPLVVNEHINASQAFVAAWLPGTSVEGIGDVLFQKNNKVNYDFKGKLSYSWPKSKDQAVLNFTDSIYDPLFPYGYGLTYKSATNLKSILTKNTISKLDSVNVFLGAASIPGKEFVVTESGPEFVSKDDFVSANNKIKITRFDYQRQDDAKNIIFIEDESFQAFGISTQSAINLSSMRSPFYEIVMRVNTLSNPLLYFSVGCGNNCRGSVLLPSESMTSWSNINIPLACLEASGLDLSKIQVRSLFLSQDSISF
;
A
#
# COMPACT_ATOMS: atom_id res chain seq x y z
N LYS A 1 10.46 6.65 12.81
CA LYS A 1 11.12 7.89 12.29
C LYS A 1 10.24 9.10 12.62
N ILE A 2 10.86 10.29 12.78
CA ILE A 2 10.12 11.55 12.95
C ILE A 2 9.34 11.88 11.68
N SER A 3 9.87 11.57 10.50
CA SER A 3 9.18 11.75 9.23
C SER A 3 7.82 11.03 9.19
N SER A 4 7.70 9.84 9.80
CA SER A 4 6.42 9.10 9.84
C SER A 4 5.35 9.77 10.70
N GLN A 5 5.73 10.62 11.66
CA GLN A 5 4.77 11.39 12.47
C GLN A 5 4.44 12.77 11.88
N THR A 6 5.25 13.25 10.91
CA THR A 6 5.05 14.55 10.27
C THR A 6 4.41 14.46 8.89
N GLY A 7 4.62 13.35 8.17
CA GLY A 7 4.05 13.11 6.86
C GLY A 7 4.81 13.74 5.70
N GLY A 8 4.23 13.66 4.51
CA GLY A 8 4.72 14.33 3.31
C GLY A 8 4.64 15.85 3.39
N TRP A 9 5.25 16.56 2.45
CA TRP A 9 5.39 18.02 2.41
C TRP A 9 6.09 18.62 3.63
N THR A 10 6.75 17.78 4.43
CA THR A 10 7.56 18.22 5.57
C THR A 10 9.03 18.03 5.21
N ILE A 11 9.79 19.13 5.04
CA ILE A 11 11.18 19.22 4.60
C ILE A 11 11.32 18.81 3.13
N THR A 12 11.02 17.55 2.78
CA THR A 12 11.02 17.06 1.40
C THR A 12 9.60 16.73 0.94
N TRP A 13 9.37 16.68 -0.37
CA TRP A 13 8.05 16.47 -0.94
C TRP A 13 7.38 15.19 -0.43
N GLN A 14 7.99 14.04 -0.61
CA GLN A 14 7.41 12.77 -0.15
C GLN A 14 7.66 12.50 1.34
N GLY A 15 8.64 13.15 1.95
CA GLY A 15 8.99 12.97 3.36
C GLY A 15 9.77 11.69 3.69
N ARG A 16 9.95 10.78 2.73
CA ARG A 16 10.62 9.46 2.94
C ARG A 16 12.13 9.58 3.07
N GLU A 17 12.72 10.53 2.39
CA GLU A 17 14.16 10.79 2.33
C GLU A 17 14.69 11.39 3.63
N ASN A 18 13.82 11.95 4.45
CA ASN A 18 14.20 12.63 5.69
C ASN A 18 14.72 11.62 6.73
N SER A 19 15.84 11.95 7.33
CA SER A 19 16.37 11.32 8.53
C SER A 19 15.89 12.05 9.79
N ASN A 20 16.05 11.45 10.97
CA ASN A 20 15.72 12.15 12.21
C ASN A 20 16.59 13.39 12.47
N ASN A 21 17.80 13.46 11.88
CA ASN A 21 18.72 14.59 12.04
C ASN A 21 18.28 15.84 11.28
N ASP A 22 17.39 15.70 10.29
CA ASP A 22 16.86 16.82 9.52
C ASP A 22 15.81 17.61 10.31
N PHE A 23 15.35 17.06 11.44
CA PHE A 23 14.34 17.65 12.31
C PHE A 23 14.99 18.28 13.55
N VAL A 24 15.24 19.59 13.51
CA VAL A 24 15.87 20.33 14.61
C VAL A 24 14.80 20.70 15.65
N ASN A 25 15.07 20.47 16.94
CA ASN A 25 14.18 20.80 18.07
C ASN A 25 12.80 20.13 18.00
N VAL A 26 12.74 18.90 17.49
CA VAL A 26 11.52 18.11 17.35
C VAL A 26 11.52 16.93 18.31
N SER A 27 10.39 16.70 18.97
CA SER A 27 10.19 15.52 19.82
C SER A 27 9.72 14.33 19.00
N SER A 28 10.31 13.16 19.23
CA SER A 28 9.76 11.89 18.76
C SER A 28 8.74 11.34 19.76
N ILE A 29 7.81 10.51 19.29
CA ILE A 29 6.87 9.81 20.18
C ILE A 29 7.62 9.03 21.27
N TYR A 30 8.73 8.35 20.93
CA TYR A 30 9.55 7.66 21.92
C TYR A 30 10.07 8.60 23.00
N LYS A 31 10.57 9.79 22.64
CA LYS A 31 11.03 10.78 23.60
C LYS A 31 9.89 11.28 24.50
N ALA A 32 8.74 11.60 23.91
CA ALA A 32 7.57 12.05 24.67
C ALA A 32 7.09 11.01 25.70
N LEU A 33 7.05 9.73 25.30
CA LEU A 33 6.73 8.63 26.21
C LEU A 33 7.79 8.44 27.28
N THR A 34 9.08 8.58 26.94
CA THR A 34 10.20 8.46 27.89
C THR A 34 10.12 9.54 28.95
N ASP A 35 9.87 10.77 28.55
CA ASP A 35 9.82 11.92 29.47
C ASP A 35 8.67 11.77 30.48
N VAL A 36 7.49 11.36 30.06
CA VAL A 36 6.34 11.20 30.94
C VAL A 36 6.50 10.00 31.89
N VAL A 37 7.03 8.87 31.41
CA VAL A 37 7.27 7.67 32.22
C VAL A 37 8.34 7.95 33.29
N ASN A 38 9.47 8.55 32.89
CA ASN A 38 10.57 8.86 33.81
C ASN A 38 10.14 9.88 34.86
N SER A 39 9.37 10.92 34.48
CA SER A 39 8.86 11.91 35.43
C SER A 39 7.91 11.33 36.48
N SER A 40 7.32 10.18 36.18
CA SER A 40 6.44 9.42 37.10
C SER A 40 7.17 8.34 37.88
N GLY A 41 8.50 8.26 37.78
CA GLY A 41 9.32 7.23 38.46
C GLY A 41 9.26 5.84 37.81
N GLY A 42 8.70 5.72 36.61
CA GLY A 42 8.68 4.50 35.82
C GLY A 42 9.97 4.28 35.01
N THR A 43 10.03 3.17 34.31
CA THR A 43 11.12 2.85 33.37
C THR A 43 10.55 2.49 32.02
N ILE A 44 11.26 2.84 30.95
CA ILE A 44 10.90 2.52 29.58
C ILE A 44 12.07 1.86 28.86
N GLU A 45 11.80 0.81 28.13
CA GLU A 45 12.75 0.09 27.29
C GLU A 45 12.29 0.15 25.84
N PHE A 46 13.20 0.44 24.90
CA PHE A 46 12.92 0.40 23.48
C PHE A 46 13.36 -0.92 22.88
N SER A 47 12.46 -1.61 22.20
CA SER A 47 12.74 -2.85 21.49
C SER A 47 12.19 -2.80 20.07
N LYS A 48 13.00 -3.22 19.10
CA LYS A 48 12.57 -3.39 17.69
C LYS A 48 12.00 -4.77 17.40
N ASP A 49 12.39 -5.75 18.15
CA ASP A 49 12.12 -7.18 17.96
C ASP A 49 11.24 -7.78 19.05
N GLY A 50 10.72 -6.94 19.96
CA GLY A 50 9.86 -7.37 21.08
C GLY A 50 10.58 -8.15 22.17
N GLN A 51 11.91 -8.16 22.20
CA GLN A 51 12.67 -8.69 23.31
C GLN A 51 12.72 -7.63 24.43
N PHE A 52 12.74 -8.09 25.67
CA PHE A 52 12.80 -7.23 26.85
C PHE A 52 13.60 -7.91 27.95
N ASN A 53 14.32 -7.10 28.73
CA ASN A 53 15.14 -7.60 29.86
C ASN A 53 14.28 -7.97 31.06
N LYS A 54 13.20 -7.24 31.29
CA LYS A 54 12.22 -7.48 32.34
C LYS A 54 10.82 -7.43 31.74
N LYS A 55 9.95 -8.36 32.13
CA LYS A 55 8.55 -8.35 31.66
C LYS A 55 7.93 -6.97 31.93
N PRO A 56 7.49 -6.26 30.91
CA PRO A 56 6.88 -4.94 31.09
C PRO A 56 5.44 -5.05 31.61
N ASP A 57 4.97 -4.01 32.28
CA ASP A 57 3.57 -3.89 32.71
C ASP A 57 2.65 -3.62 31.51
N VAL A 58 3.16 -2.92 30.49
CA VAL A 58 2.46 -2.61 29.23
C VAL A 58 3.46 -2.48 28.09
N ALA A 59 3.05 -2.91 26.90
CA ALA A 59 3.78 -2.69 25.66
C ALA A 59 3.06 -1.63 24.82
N ILE A 60 3.82 -0.68 24.27
CA ILE A 60 3.30 0.34 23.36
C ILE A 60 3.89 0.11 21.98
N GLY A 61 3.07 -0.35 21.04
CA GLY A 61 3.44 -0.56 19.64
C GLY A 61 3.15 0.67 18.81
N VAL A 62 4.18 1.31 18.24
CA VAL A 62 4.04 2.47 17.35
C VAL A 62 4.34 2.06 15.93
N PHE A 63 3.38 2.20 15.04
CA PHE A 63 3.49 1.79 13.65
C PHE A 63 2.61 2.66 12.75
N GLY A 64 2.77 2.56 11.45
CA GLY A 64 2.00 3.35 10.50
C GLY A 64 2.51 3.25 9.07
N GLU A 65 2.03 4.17 8.25
CA GLU A 65 2.49 4.33 6.87
C GLU A 65 3.87 5.02 6.80
N GLU A 66 4.63 4.75 5.75
CA GLU A 66 5.70 5.66 5.36
C GLU A 66 5.08 6.98 4.91
N PRO A 67 5.79 8.11 5.08
CA PRO A 67 5.32 9.39 4.58
C PRO A 67 5.04 9.35 3.07
N TYR A 68 4.06 10.11 2.64
CA TYR A 68 3.71 10.25 1.23
C TYR A 68 3.10 11.63 0.95
N ALA A 69 3.22 12.04 -0.29
CA ALA A 69 2.49 13.11 -0.93
C ALA A 69 1.78 12.56 -2.16
N GLU A 70 1.46 13.40 -3.14
CA GLU A 70 0.89 13.00 -4.42
C GLU A 70 1.74 11.90 -5.08
N MET A 71 1.15 11.04 -5.86
CA MET A 71 1.72 9.86 -6.51
C MET A 71 1.98 8.71 -5.53
N LEU A 72 2.92 8.84 -4.58
CA LEU A 72 3.20 7.77 -3.61
C LEU A 72 2.04 7.57 -2.60
N GLY A 73 1.20 8.57 -2.45
CA GLY A 73 -0.01 8.49 -1.65
C GLY A 73 -1.20 7.88 -2.37
N ASP A 74 -1.13 7.68 -3.68
CA ASP A 74 -2.23 7.11 -4.45
C ASP A 74 -2.28 5.59 -4.26
N ILE A 75 -3.44 5.11 -3.79
CA ILE A 75 -3.68 3.69 -3.53
C ILE A 75 -4.99 3.27 -4.17
N ALA A 76 -5.03 2.04 -4.69
CA ALA A 76 -6.22 1.50 -5.34
C ALA A 76 -7.30 1.06 -4.34
N ASP A 77 -6.88 0.65 -3.16
CA ASP A 77 -7.75 0.23 -2.07
C ASP A 77 -7.23 0.76 -0.73
N VAL A 78 -8.01 0.61 0.33
CA VAL A 78 -7.66 1.10 1.67
C VAL A 78 -6.98 0.03 2.54
N SER A 79 -6.27 -0.92 1.94
CA SER A 79 -5.43 -1.87 2.67
C SER A 79 -4.26 -1.18 3.33
N PHE A 80 -3.93 -1.59 4.56
CA PHE A 80 -2.72 -1.18 5.22
C PHE A 80 -1.56 -2.09 4.86
N THR A 81 -0.47 -1.52 4.36
CA THR A 81 0.80 -2.21 4.17
C THR A 81 1.79 -1.71 5.22
N ALA A 82 2.12 -2.57 6.17
CA ALA A 82 3.06 -2.23 7.22
C ALA A 82 4.48 -1.99 6.67
N THR A 83 5.15 -0.96 7.19
CA THR A 83 6.57 -0.70 6.92
C THR A 83 7.45 -1.89 7.31
N ASP A 84 7.11 -2.55 8.41
CA ASP A 84 7.72 -3.81 8.84
C ASP A 84 6.67 -4.94 8.77
N PRO A 85 6.81 -5.89 7.83
CA PRO A 85 5.87 -7.01 7.70
C PRO A 85 5.74 -7.90 8.94
N LYS A 86 6.75 -7.87 9.83
CA LYS A 86 6.76 -8.66 11.07
C LYS A 86 6.04 -7.98 12.23
N PHE A 87 5.62 -6.73 12.07
CA PHE A 87 5.08 -5.96 13.19
C PHE A 87 3.79 -6.56 13.76
N LEU A 88 2.91 -7.07 12.90
CA LEU A 88 1.68 -7.73 13.36
C LEU A 88 1.98 -8.99 14.19
N SER A 89 2.87 -9.86 13.71
CA SER A 89 3.26 -11.06 14.45
C SER A 89 3.91 -10.71 15.79
N LEU A 90 4.71 -9.64 15.81
CA LEU A 90 5.31 -9.13 17.03
C LEU A 90 4.27 -8.68 18.07
N LEU A 91 3.24 -7.94 17.65
CA LEU A 91 2.13 -7.56 18.52
C LEU A 91 1.39 -8.79 19.07
N GLN A 92 1.14 -9.77 18.21
CA GLN A 92 0.47 -11.03 18.60
C GLN A 92 1.29 -11.82 19.61
N ASP A 93 2.60 -11.94 19.41
CA ASP A 93 3.52 -12.63 20.31
C ASP A 93 3.60 -11.96 21.70
N ILE A 94 3.63 -10.63 21.75
CA ILE A 94 3.61 -9.86 22.99
C ILE A 94 2.27 -10.07 23.73
N SER A 95 1.16 -9.97 23.00
CA SER A 95 -0.18 -10.19 23.56
C SER A 95 -0.35 -11.63 24.09
N ALA A 96 0.23 -12.64 23.41
CA ALA A 96 0.22 -14.04 23.85
C ALA A 96 0.98 -14.25 25.15
N LYS A 97 1.99 -13.40 25.46
CA LYS A 97 2.70 -13.41 26.75
C LYS A 97 1.91 -12.76 27.90
N SER A 98 0.64 -12.43 27.67
CA SER A 98 -0.23 -11.71 28.61
C SER A 98 0.37 -10.38 29.07
N ILE A 99 0.91 -9.64 28.12
CA ILE A 99 1.36 -8.25 28.29
C ILE A 99 0.30 -7.35 27.65
N PRO A 100 -0.36 -6.45 28.41
CA PRO A 100 -1.28 -5.49 27.82
C PRO A 100 -0.58 -4.67 26.73
N THR A 101 -1.22 -4.56 25.56
CA THR A 101 -0.64 -3.91 24.40
C THR A 101 -1.49 -2.72 23.96
N VAL A 102 -0.86 -1.56 23.81
CA VAL A 102 -1.45 -0.34 23.26
C VAL A 102 -0.84 -0.08 21.89
N SER A 103 -1.65 0.00 20.86
CA SER A 103 -1.21 0.38 19.52
C SER A 103 -1.42 1.87 19.26
N ILE A 104 -0.40 2.55 18.76
CA ILE A 104 -0.43 3.92 18.26
C ILE A 104 -0.21 3.86 16.75
N PHE A 105 -1.24 4.18 15.99
CA PHE A 105 -1.23 4.11 14.54
C PHE A 105 -1.04 5.49 13.92
N LEU A 106 -0.02 5.60 13.06
CA LEU A 106 0.34 6.82 12.33
C LEU A 106 -0.07 6.68 10.88
N SER A 107 -0.98 7.52 10.42
CA SER A 107 -1.46 7.50 9.04
C SER A 107 -2.11 8.83 8.68
N GLY A 108 -2.04 9.23 7.42
CA GLY A 108 -2.78 10.37 6.88
C GLY A 108 -4.22 10.07 6.52
N ARG A 109 -4.67 8.81 6.66
CA ARG A 109 -5.98 8.31 6.21
C ARG A 109 -6.45 7.10 7.02
N PRO A 110 -7.75 6.77 7.06
CA PRO A 110 -8.22 5.52 7.64
C PRO A 110 -7.88 4.35 6.70
N LEU A 111 -7.34 3.28 7.28
CA LEU A 111 -6.95 2.07 6.56
C LEU A 111 -7.46 0.82 7.27
N VAL A 112 -7.54 -0.30 6.56
CA VAL A 112 -7.93 -1.58 7.15
C VAL A 112 -6.78 -2.12 7.99
N VAL A 113 -6.91 -1.97 9.30
CA VAL A 113 -5.95 -2.43 10.33
C VAL A 113 -6.59 -3.36 11.34
N ASN A 114 -7.63 -4.10 10.93
CA ASN A 114 -8.46 -4.94 11.80
C ASN A 114 -7.64 -5.92 12.64
N GLU A 115 -6.63 -6.55 12.05
CA GLU A 115 -5.76 -7.52 12.76
C GLU A 115 -4.89 -6.85 13.81
N HIS A 116 -4.38 -5.64 13.53
CA HIS A 116 -3.60 -4.85 14.48
C HIS A 116 -4.47 -4.39 15.67
N ILE A 117 -5.72 -4.00 15.39
CA ILE A 117 -6.69 -3.67 16.45
C ILE A 117 -6.97 -4.92 17.30
N ASN A 118 -7.20 -6.08 16.67
CA ASN A 118 -7.46 -7.34 17.39
C ASN A 118 -6.26 -7.83 18.23
N ALA A 119 -5.03 -7.51 17.83
CA ALA A 119 -3.82 -7.83 18.57
C ALA A 119 -3.55 -6.88 19.75
N SER A 120 -4.40 -5.86 19.95
CA SER A 120 -4.21 -4.80 20.94
C SER A 120 -5.34 -4.77 21.96
N GLN A 121 -5.06 -4.35 23.19
CA GLN A 121 -6.06 -4.05 24.20
C GLN A 121 -6.60 -2.61 24.07
N ALA A 122 -5.77 -1.72 23.51
CA ALA A 122 -6.19 -0.37 23.16
C ALA A 122 -5.56 0.04 21.83
N PHE A 123 -6.30 0.82 21.04
CA PHE A 123 -5.87 1.32 19.74
C PHE A 123 -6.09 2.83 19.65
N VAL A 124 -5.05 3.57 19.30
CA VAL A 124 -5.06 5.02 19.16
C VAL A 124 -4.73 5.38 17.71
N ALA A 125 -5.68 5.96 16.99
CA ALA A 125 -5.45 6.59 15.70
C ALA A 125 -4.85 7.98 15.95
N ALA A 126 -3.52 8.09 15.89
CA ALA A 126 -2.81 9.32 16.19
C ALA A 126 -2.66 10.24 14.96
N TRP A 127 -3.08 9.78 13.79
CA TRP A 127 -2.94 10.48 12.52
C TRP A 127 -1.50 10.89 12.24
N LEU A 128 -1.27 12.14 11.90
CA LEU A 128 0.04 12.76 11.73
C LEU A 128 0.21 13.82 12.82
N PRO A 129 0.71 13.46 14.01
CA PRO A 129 0.76 14.37 15.16
C PRO A 129 1.78 15.50 15.02
N GLY A 130 2.62 15.47 13.99
CA GLY A 130 3.56 16.54 13.68
C GLY A 130 4.82 16.51 14.54
N THR A 131 5.31 17.70 14.91
CA THR A 131 6.61 17.90 15.58
C THR A 131 6.54 18.05 17.09
N SER A 132 5.34 18.23 17.66
CA SER A 132 5.08 18.41 19.09
C SER A 132 4.17 17.30 19.60
N VAL A 133 4.76 16.15 19.89
CA VAL A 133 4.04 14.90 20.20
C VAL A 133 3.91 14.62 21.70
N GLU A 134 4.28 15.53 22.55
CA GLU A 134 4.21 15.44 24.01
C GLU A 134 2.78 15.15 24.50
N GLY A 135 1.77 15.70 23.81
CA GLY A 135 0.37 15.46 24.10
C GLY A 135 -0.06 13.99 24.01
N ILE A 136 0.68 13.14 23.28
CA ILE A 136 0.44 11.68 23.27
C ILE A 136 0.69 11.10 24.66
N GLY A 137 1.75 11.53 25.34
CA GLY A 137 2.02 11.13 26.71
C GLY A 137 0.92 11.61 27.67
N ASP A 138 0.44 12.84 27.47
CA ASP A 138 -0.59 13.43 28.34
C ASP A 138 -1.94 12.71 28.29
N VAL A 139 -2.32 12.17 27.12
CA VAL A 139 -3.57 11.40 26.97
C VAL A 139 -3.42 9.93 27.35
N LEU A 140 -2.22 9.36 27.28
CA LEU A 140 -1.98 7.94 27.57
C LEU A 140 -1.72 7.67 29.05
N PHE A 141 -1.14 8.62 29.78
CA PHE A 141 -0.71 8.42 31.17
C PHE A 141 -1.49 9.27 32.15
N GLN A 142 -1.74 8.69 33.31
CA GLN A 142 -2.32 9.42 34.45
C GLN A 142 -1.26 10.33 35.10
N LYS A 143 -1.70 11.45 35.61
CA LYS A 143 -0.90 12.33 36.46
C LYS A 143 -1.50 12.39 37.87
N ASN A 144 -0.72 12.09 38.88
CA ASN A 144 -1.20 12.03 40.27
C ASN A 144 -2.42 11.10 40.45
N ASN A 145 -2.39 9.94 39.83
CA ASN A 145 -3.48 8.94 39.81
C ASN A 145 -4.82 9.45 39.24
N LYS A 146 -4.79 10.46 38.39
CA LYS A 146 -5.95 10.99 37.70
C LYS A 146 -5.69 11.10 36.19
N VAL A 147 -6.73 10.96 35.40
CA VAL A 147 -6.68 11.25 33.98
C VAL A 147 -6.19 12.69 33.80
N ASN A 148 -5.05 12.85 33.11
CA ASN A 148 -4.47 14.16 32.83
C ASN A 148 -5.28 14.87 31.75
N TYR A 149 -5.36 14.24 30.57
CA TYR A 149 -6.24 14.65 29.48
C TYR A 149 -7.04 13.46 28.95
N ASP A 150 -8.31 13.68 28.67
CA ASP A 150 -9.18 12.66 28.08
C ASP A 150 -9.17 12.75 26.56
N PHE A 151 -9.40 11.63 25.89
CA PHE A 151 -9.61 11.58 24.45
C PHE A 151 -10.93 12.29 24.11
N LYS A 152 -10.88 13.26 23.19
CA LYS A 152 -12.03 14.02 22.70
C LYS A 152 -12.20 13.92 21.18
N GLY A 153 -11.18 13.37 20.49
CA GLY A 153 -11.18 13.24 19.05
C GLY A 153 -12.32 12.38 18.54
N LYS A 154 -12.91 12.81 17.44
CA LYS A 154 -13.96 12.11 16.71
C LYS A 154 -13.53 11.93 15.27
N LEU A 155 -13.86 10.79 14.67
CA LEU A 155 -13.58 10.56 13.26
C LEU A 155 -14.29 11.59 12.39
N SER A 156 -13.53 12.28 11.55
CA SER A 156 -14.05 13.23 10.55
C SER A 156 -14.58 12.53 9.29
N TYR A 157 -14.37 11.23 9.18
CA TYR A 157 -14.85 10.34 8.12
C TYR A 157 -15.03 8.93 8.69
N SER A 158 -15.66 8.05 7.93
CA SER A 158 -15.90 6.69 8.33
C SER A 158 -14.63 5.84 8.23
N TRP A 159 -14.41 4.91 9.17
CA TRP A 159 -13.30 3.99 9.12
C TRP A 159 -13.69 2.72 8.36
N PRO A 160 -12.93 2.30 7.33
CA PRO A 160 -13.29 1.16 6.50
C PRO A 160 -13.18 -0.16 7.25
N LYS A 161 -14.09 -1.08 6.94
CA LYS A 161 -14.13 -2.43 7.44
C LYS A 161 -13.40 -3.42 6.55
N SER A 162 -13.41 -3.14 5.24
CA SER A 162 -12.77 -3.93 4.20
C SER A 162 -11.99 -3.04 3.23
N LYS A 163 -11.05 -3.64 2.52
CA LYS A 163 -10.19 -2.93 1.56
C LYS A 163 -10.97 -2.27 0.41
N ASP A 164 -12.13 -2.80 0.06
CA ASP A 164 -12.94 -2.34 -1.06
C ASP A 164 -13.80 -1.10 -0.70
N GLN A 165 -13.73 -0.64 0.54
CA GLN A 165 -14.47 0.54 1.02
C GLN A 165 -13.66 1.85 0.88
N ALA A 166 -13.02 2.07 -0.26
CA ALA A 166 -12.35 3.34 -0.57
C ALA A 166 -13.37 4.51 -0.67
N VAL A 167 -14.58 4.23 -1.13
CA VAL A 167 -15.73 5.14 -1.07
C VAL A 167 -16.65 4.66 0.06
N LEU A 168 -16.77 5.46 1.12
CA LEU A 168 -17.55 5.12 2.32
C LEU A 168 -18.03 6.39 3.00
N ASN A 169 -19.20 6.88 2.60
CA ASN A 169 -19.80 8.10 3.14
C ASN A 169 -20.99 7.77 4.05
N PHE A 170 -21.15 8.53 5.14
CA PHE A 170 -22.25 8.31 6.08
C PHE A 170 -23.65 8.58 5.46
N THR A 171 -23.69 9.18 4.27
CA THR A 171 -24.91 9.42 3.48
C THR A 171 -25.21 8.34 2.45
N ASP A 172 -24.32 7.35 2.30
CA ASP A 172 -24.49 6.29 1.31
C ASP A 172 -25.68 5.39 1.66
N SER A 173 -26.38 4.88 0.66
CA SER A 173 -27.55 3.99 0.84
C SER A 173 -27.15 2.65 1.49
N ILE A 174 -25.91 2.20 1.28
CA ILE A 174 -25.29 1.05 1.96
C ILE A 174 -24.15 1.58 2.79
N TYR A 175 -24.34 1.66 4.10
CA TYR A 175 -23.36 2.20 5.04
C TYR A 175 -23.00 1.16 6.10
N ASP A 176 -21.86 0.49 5.95
CA ASP A 176 -21.36 -0.56 6.87
C ASP A 176 -19.86 -0.33 7.20
N PRO A 177 -19.51 0.74 7.91
CA PRO A 177 -18.13 1.03 8.32
C PRO A 177 -17.68 0.11 9.47
N LEU A 178 -16.36 -0.01 9.69
CA LEU A 178 -15.83 -0.56 10.93
C LEU A 178 -16.13 0.36 12.11
N PHE A 179 -15.84 1.66 11.95
CA PHE A 179 -16.24 2.72 12.87
C PHE A 179 -16.93 3.83 12.09
N PRO A 180 -18.12 4.29 12.53
CA PRO A 180 -18.88 5.29 11.80
C PRO A 180 -18.26 6.68 11.92
N TYR A 181 -18.67 7.58 11.02
CA TYR A 181 -18.42 9.01 11.16
C TYR A 181 -18.78 9.50 12.57
N GLY A 182 -17.94 10.32 13.18
CA GLY A 182 -18.13 10.83 14.53
C GLY A 182 -17.79 9.85 15.65
N TYR A 183 -17.32 8.63 15.33
CA TYR A 183 -16.87 7.68 16.34
C TYR A 183 -15.62 8.18 17.06
N GLY A 184 -15.52 7.89 18.34
CA GLY A 184 -14.37 8.16 19.19
C GLY A 184 -14.70 7.92 20.65
N LEU A 185 -13.82 7.20 21.34
CA LEU A 185 -13.97 6.84 22.73
C LEU A 185 -13.38 7.91 23.66
N THR A 186 -13.83 7.89 24.90
CA THR A 186 -13.25 8.61 26.05
C THR A 186 -12.93 7.61 27.13
N TYR A 187 -12.20 7.97 28.16
CA TYR A 187 -12.00 7.09 29.31
C TYR A 187 -13.31 6.70 30.02
N LYS A 188 -14.34 7.54 29.92
CA LYS A 188 -15.68 7.25 30.49
C LYS A 188 -16.51 6.32 29.61
N SER A 189 -16.27 6.33 28.31
CA SER A 189 -17.01 5.53 27.31
C SER A 189 -16.18 4.39 26.73
N ALA A 190 -15.14 3.97 27.42
CA ALA A 190 -14.30 2.85 26.99
C ALA A 190 -15.12 1.58 26.85
N THR A 191 -14.85 0.81 25.80
CA THR A 191 -15.52 -0.47 25.51
C THR A 191 -14.49 -1.54 25.16
N ASN A 192 -14.91 -2.81 25.21
CA ASN A 192 -14.02 -3.92 24.84
C ASN A 192 -13.93 -4.01 23.31
N LEU A 193 -12.78 -3.73 22.74
CA LEU A 193 -12.52 -3.83 21.30
C LEU A 193 -12.81 -5.22 20.73
N LYS A 194 -12.55 -6.29 21.50
CA LYS A 194 -12.79 -7.68 21.05
C LYS A 194 -14.26 -7.98 20.81
N SER A 195 -15.17 -7.23 21.42
CA SER A 195 -16.63 -7.38 21.21
C SER A 195 -17.13 -6.66 19.95
N ILE A 196 -16.34 -5.72 19.43
CA ILE A 196 -16.72 -4.89 18.27
C ILE A 196 -16.26 -5.54 16.96
N LEU A 197 -15.10 -6.21 16.99
CA LEU A 197 -14.47 -6.78 15.80
C LEU A 197 -14.82 -8.27 15.70
N THR A 198 -15.80 -8.61 14.89
CA THR A 198 -15.96 -9.98 14.40
C THR A 198 -14.68 -10.36 13.65
N LYS A 199 -14.18 -11.59 13.86
CA LYS A 199 -13.07 -12.15 13.06
C LYS A 199 -13.42 -12.01 11.58
N ASN A 200 -12.92 -10.97 10.93
CA ASN A 200 -12.84 -10.97 9.49
C ASN A 200 -11.79 -12.02 9.17
N THR A 201 -12.23 -13.17 8.72
CA THR A 201 -11.36 -14.11 8.02
C THR A 201 -10.62 -13.30 6.98
N ILE A 202 -9.30 -13.37 7.02
CA ILE A 202 -8.43 -12.84 5.96
C ILE A 202 -9.02 -13.38 4.68
N SER A 203 -9.66 -12.53 3.89
CA SER A 203 -9.97 -12.91 2.53
C SER A 203 -8.62 -13.19 1.88
N LYS A 204 -8.41 -14.39 1.34
CA LYS A 204 -7.29 -14.64 0.43
C LYS A 204 -7.18 -13.43 -0.48
N LEU A 205 -5.99 -12.94 -0.74
CA LEU A 205 -5.74 -11.85 -1.68
C LEU A 205 -6.61 -12.05 -2.92
N ASP A 206 -7.66 -11.23 -3.05
CA ASP A 206 -8.62 -11.38 -4.14
C ASP A 206 -8.04 -10.84 -5.45
N SER A 207 -7.03 -9.96 -5.38
CA SER A 207 -6.32 -9.42 -6.53
C SER A 207 -4.87 -9.02 -6.16
N VAL A 208 -3.98 -9.04 -7.14
CA VAL A 208 -2.65 -8.44 -7.09
C VAL A 208 -2.59 -7.35 -8.14
N ASN A 209 -2.44 -6.12 -7.72
CA ASN A 209 -2.25 -5.01 -8.64
C ASN A 209 -0.84 -5.07 -9.23
N VAL A 210 -0.74 -5.02 -10.55
CA VAL A 210 0.53 -5.09 -11.28
C VAL A 210 1.04 -3.69 -11.64
N PHE A 211 0.12 -2.75 -11.83
CA PHE A 211 0.40 -1.36 -12.15
C PHE A 211 -0.70 -0.47 -11.57
N LEU A 212 -0.30 0.50 -10.76
CA LEU A 212 -1.15 1.56 -10.23
C LEU A 212 -0.38 2.88 -10.33
N GLY A 213 -0.43 3.51 -11.50
CA GLY A 213 0.33 4.75 -11.71
C GLY A 213 1.85 4.55 -11.61
N ALA A 214 2.58 5.58 -11.24
CA ALA A 214 4.04 5.62 -11.34
C ALA A 214 4.83 4.73 -10.35
N ALA A 215 4.21 4.03 -9.38
CA ALA A 215 5.01 3.52 -8.26
C ALA A 215 4.50 2.29 -7.50
N SER A 216 3.70 1.42 -8.03
CA SER A 216 2.91 0.60 -7.11
C SER A 216 3.43 -0.77 -6.72
N ILE A 217 4.43 -1.37 -7.35
CA ILE A 217 4.91 -2.71 -6.90
C ILE A 217 6.41 -2.85 -7.16
N PRO A 218 7.17 -3.56 -6.29
CA PRO A 218 8.58 -3.84 -6.53
C PRO A 218 8.76 -4.70 -7.77
N GLY A 219 8.80 -4.06 -8.90
CA GLY A 219 9.07 -4.57 -10.22
C GLY A 219 9.87 -3.53 -11.00
N LYS A 220 10.57 -3.98 -12.04
CA LYS A 220 11.27 -3.09 -12.96
C LYS A 220 10.53 -3.07 -14.27
N GLU A 221 10.20 -1.88 -14.75
CA GLU A 221 9.73 -1.69 -16.11
C GLU A 221 10.88 -1.88 -17.08
N PHE A 222 10.62 -2.51 -18.19
CA PHE A 222 11.59 -2.74 -19.25
C PHE A 222 10.93 -2.70 -20.62
N VAL A 223 11.71 -2.38 -21.63
CA VAL A 223 11.34 -2.51 -23.03
C VAL A 223 12.26 -3.53 -23.72
N VAL A 224 11.78 -4.17 -24.77
CA VAL A 224 12.56 -5.05 -25.62
C VAL A 224 12.42 -4.59 -27.05
N THR A 225 13.54 -4.39 -27.72
CA THR A 225 13.64 -4.09 -29.14
C THR A 225 14.61 -5.09 -29.79
N GLU A 226 14.85 -4.97 -31.09
CA GLU A 226 15.89 -5.76 -31.79
C GLU A 226 17.28 -5.62 -31.15
N SER A 227 17.54 -4.45 -30.51
CA SER A 227 18.81 -4.18 -29.81
C SER A 227 18.91 -4.86 -28.43
N GLY A 228 17.86 -5.56 -28.00
CA GLY A 228 17.76 -6.26 -26.72
C GLY A 228 16.92 -5.54 -25.67
N PRO A 229 16.96 -6.02 -24.42
CA PRO A 229 16.19 -5.44 -23.34
C PRO A 229 16.85 -4.19 -22.73
N GLU A 230 16.04 -3.17 -22.45
CA GLU A 230 16.43 -1.94 -21.76
C GLU A 230 15.51 -1.68 -20.58
N PHE A 231 16.07 -1.29 -19.43
CA PHE A 231 15.23 -0.88 -18.28
C PHE A 231 14.77 0.56 -18.42
N VAL A 232 13.49 0.78 -18.15
CA VAL A 232 12.88 2.12 -18.11
C VAL A 232 13.40 2.83 -16.85
N SER A 233 14.20 3.87 -17.06
CA SER A 233 14.88 4.59 -15.97
C SER A 233 14.22 5.92 -15.60
N LYS A 234 13.25 6.37 -16.40
CA LYS A 234 12.55 7.65 -16.27
C LYS A 234 11.09 7.49 -16.68
N ASP A 235 10.25 8.39 -16.18
CA ASP A 235 8.84 8.41 -16.54
C ASP A 235 8.59 8.80 -18.01
N ASP A 236 9.47 9.63 -18.58
CA ASP A 236 9.55 9.87 -20.03
C ASP A 236 10.78 9.15 -20.56
N PHE A 237 10.56 8.08 -21.30
CA PHE A 237 11.61 7.18 -21.78
C PHE A 237 11.51 7.02 -23.31
N VAL A 238 12.66 6.92 -23.94
CA VAL A 238 12.80 6.54 -25.34
C VAL A 238 13.88 5.47 -25.43
N SER A 239 13.57 4.34 -26.09
CA SER A 239 14.56 3.27 -26.33
C SER A 239 15.75 3.76 -27.16
N ALA A 240 16.92 3.14 -26.98
CA ALA A 240 18.15 3.55 -27.66
C ALA A 240 18.03 3.59 -29.19
N ASN A 241 17.21 2.71 -29.76
CA ASN A 241 16.92 2.69 -31.21
C ASN A 241 15.73 3.56 -31.64
N ASN A 242 15.14 4.35 -30.71
CA ASN A 242 13.97 5.20 -30.93
C ASN A 242 12.70 4.46 -31.39
N LYS A 243 12.58 3.16 -31.16
CA LYS A 243 11.42 2.37 -31.58
C LYS A 243 10.31 2.30 -30.54
N ILE A 244 10.63 2.53 -29.25
CA ILE A 244 9.64 2.56 -28.17
C ILE A 244 9.75 3.89 -27.42
N LYS A 245 8.60 4.55 -27.26
CA LYS A 245 8.49 5.76 -26.44
C LYS A 245 7.45 5.55 -25.34
N ILE A 246 7.77 5.95 -24.13
CA ILE A 246 6.88 5.91 -22.97
C ILE A 246 6.76 7.32 -22.42
N THR A 247 5.54 7.78 -22.18
CA THR A 247 5.25 9.08 -21.54
C THR A 247 4.19 8.87 -20.47
N ARG A 248 4.15 9.77 -19.49
CA ARG A 248 3.09 9.82 -18.49
C ARG A 248 1.76 10.18 -19.14
N PHE A 249 0.69 9.73 -18.52
CA PHE A 249 -0.65 10.03 -18.96
C PHE A 249 -1.61 10.12 -17.77
N ASP A 250 -2.53 11.07 -17.80
CA ASP A 250 -3.58 11.24 -16.80
C ASP A 250 -4.84 10.50 -17.27
N TYR A 251 -5.24 9.45 -16.55
CA TYR A 251 -6.48 8.72 -16.82
C TYR A 251 -7.62 9.17 -15.88
N GLN A 252 -7.49 8.91 -14.60
CA GLN A 252 -8.44 9.34 -13.56
C GLN A 252 -7.78 10.30 -12.56
N ARG A 253 -6.46 10.26 -12.45
CA ARG A 253 -5.62 11.07 -11.57
C ARG A 253 -4.37 11.50 -12.32
N GLN A 254 -3.62 12.41 -11.73
CA GLN A 254 -2.34 12.83 -12.29
C GLN A 254 -1.36 11.66 -12.35
N ASP A 255 -0.76 11.45 -13.53
CA ASP A 255 0.28 10.43 -13.80
C ASP A 255 -0.11 8.98 -13.41
N ASP A 256 -1.41 8.64 -13.45
CA ASP A 256 -1.91 7.32 -13.08
C ASP A 256 -1.94 6.29 -14.23
N ALA A 257 -1.49 6.69 -15.39
CA ALA A 257 -1.36 5.83 -16.57
C ALA A 257 -0.09 6.14 -17.37
N LYS A 258 0.19 5.29 -18.35
CA LYS A 258 1.30 5.49 -19.30
C LYS A 258 0.79 5.40 -20.72
N ASN A 259 1.32 6.28 -21.57
CA ASN A 259 1.17 6.17 -23.00
C ASN A 259 2.41 5.49 -23.56
N ILE A 260 2.24 4.33 -24.16
CA ILE A 260 3.32 3.51 -24.72
C ILE A 260 3.14 3.49 -26.23
N ILE A 261 4.16 3.93 -26.94
CA ILE A 261 4.16 4.03 -28.39
C ILE A 261 5.20 3.08 -28.95
N PHE A 262 4.77 2.11 -29.74
CA PHE A 262 5.62 1.28 -30.60
C PHE A 262 5.64 1.88 -32.01
N ILE A 263 6.81 1.97 -32.59
CA ILE A 263 7.01 2.40 -33.97
C ILE A 263 7.25 1.12 -34.79
N GLU A 264 6.54 0.97 -35.90
CA GLU A 264 6.62 -0.21 -36.78
C GLU A 264 8.04 -0.72 -36.99
N ASP A 265 8.24 -2.03 -36.82
CA ASP A 265 9.51 -2.72 -36.95
C ASP A 265 9.28 -4.13 -37.51
N GLU A 266 10.27 -4.72 -38.18
CA GLU A 266 10.24 -6.10 -38.64
C GLU A 266 10.29 -7.11 -37.47
N SER A 267 10.78 -6.67 -36.31
CA SER A 267 10.85 -7.48 -35.08
C SER A 267 9.80 -7.11 -34.07
N PHE A 268 9.42 -8.05 -33.19
CA PHE A 268 8.54 -7.76 -32.06
C PHE A 268 9.17 -6.76 -31.12
N GLN A 269 8.40 -5.76 -30.77
CA GLN A 269 8.69 -4.82 -29.71
C GLN A 269 7.87 -5.17 -28.48
N ALA A 270 8.38 -4.91 -27.28
CA ALA A 270 7.68 -5.20 -26.07
C ALA A 270 7.89 -4.12 -25.00
N PHE A 271 6.84 -3.89 -24.23
CA PHE A 271 6.89 -3.21 -22.94
C PHE A 271 6.42 -4.18 -21.86
N GLY A 272 7.14 -4.25 -20.76
CA GLY A 272 6.79 -5.16 -19.67
C GLY A 272 7.20 -4.70 -18.29
N ILE A 273 6.63 -5.37 -17.30
CA ILE A 273 6.95 -5.21 -15.88
C ILE A 273 7.43 -6.55 -15.34
N SER A 274 8.67 -6.60 -14.86
CA SER A 274 9.26 -7.79 -14.25
C SER A 274 9.25 -7.69 -12.72
N THR A 275 9.26 -8.84 -12.05
CA THR A 275 9.44 -8.94 -10.60
C THR A 275 10.86 -9.32 -10.25
N GLN A 276 11.31 -8.93 -9.05
CA GLN A 276 12.61 -9.37 -8.54
C GLN A 276 12.58 -10.83 -8.06
N SER A 277 11.42 -11.32 -7.65
CA SER A 277 11.19 -12.70 -7.20
C SER A 277 9.91 -13.25 -7.80
N ALA A 278 9.84 -14.57 -7.95
CA ALA A 278 8.65 -15.23 -8.42
C ALA A 278 7.47 -15.04 -7.46
N ILE A 279 6.27 -14.89 -8.03
CA ILE A 279 5.02 -14.73 -7.29
C ILE A 279 4.13 -15.95 -7.59
N ASN A 280 3.51 -16.47 -6.55
CA ASN A 280 2.53 -17.55 -6.68
C ASN A 280 1.12 -16.96 -6.74
N LEU A 281 0.46 -17.09 -7.88
CA LEU A 281 -0.92 -16.67 -8.13
C LEU A 281 -1.91 -17.84 -8.14
N SER A 282 -1.47 -19.10 -7.96
CA SER A 282 -2.34 -20.29 -8.03
C SER A 282 -3.45 -20.33 -6.98
N SER A 283 -3.33 -19.54 -5.90
CA SER A 283 -4.32 -19.43 -4.83
C SER A 283 -5.22 -18.20 -4.94
N MET A 284 -5.12 -17.43 -6.01
CA MET A 284 -5.94 -16.23 -6.20
C MET A 284 -7.41 -16.59 -6.43
N ARG A 285 -8.31 -15.79 -5.90
CA ARG A 285 -9.75 -15.94 -6.10
C ARG A 285 -10.24 -15.37 -7.42
N SER A 286 -9.61 -14.28 -7.88
CA SER A 286 -9.96 -13.71 -9.18
C SER A 286 -9.49 -14.65 -10.30
N PRO A 287 -10.40 -15.16 -11.13
CA PRO A 287 -10.03 -16.01 -12.26
C PRO A 287 -9.51 -15.20 -13.46
N PHE A 288 -9.32 -13.89 -13.31
CA PHE A 288 -9.00 -12.97 -14.40
C PHE A 288 -7.76 -12.14 -14.10
N TYR A 289 -7.02 -11.84 -15.16
CA TYR A 289 -6.05 -10.74 -15.21
C TYR A 289 -6.77 -9.53 -15.79
N GLU A 290 -6.87 -8.47 -15.03
CA GLU A 290 -7.61 -7.25 -15.40
C GLU A 290 -6.65 -6.18 -15.92
N ILE A 291 -6.97 -5.60 -17.09
CA ILE A 291 -6.21 -4.51 -17.70
C ILE A 291 -7.19 -3.39 -18.06
N VAL A 292 -6.83 -2.17 -17.71
CA VAL A 292 -7.55 -0.97 -18.17
C VAL A 292 -6.67 -0.29 -19.20
N MET A 293 -7.11 -0.25 -20.44
CA MET A 293 -6.33 0.37 -21.52
C MET A 293 -7.21 0.89 -22.66
N ARG A 294 -6.62 1.72 -23.51
CA ARG A 294 -7.14 2.10 -24.82
C ARG A 294 -6.04 1.97 -25.86
N VAL A 295 -6.42 1.80 -27.10
CA VAL A 295 -5.51 1.76 -28.24
C VAL A 295 -5.77 2.97 -29.14
N ASN A 296 -4.75 3.78 -29.35
CA ASN A 296 -4.79 4.97 -30.20
C ASN A 296 -4.06 4.68 -31.52
N THR A 297 -4.73 4.05 -32.47
CA THR A 297 -4.17 3.78 -33.80
C THR A 297 -5.26 3.80 -34.86
N LEU A 298 -4.89 4.13 -36.08
CA LEU A 298 -5.79 4.09 -37.27
C LEU A 298 -5.69 2.75 -38.00
N SER A 299 -4.68 1.95 -37.70
CA SER A 299 -4.52 0.59 -38.23
C SER A 299 -5.07 -0.42 -37.23
N ASN A 300 -5.22 -1.65 -37.67
CA ASN A 300 -5.68 -2.77 -36.85
C ASN A 300 -4.47 -3.63 -36.38
N PRO A 301 -3.69 -3.13 -35.39
CA PRO A 301 -2.44 -3.77 -35.03
C PRO A 301 -2.66 -5.05 -34.24
N LEU A 302 -1.77 -6.01 -34.43
CA LEU A 302 -1.71 -7.22 -33.60
C LEU A 302 -1.00 -6.88 -32.27
N LEU A 303 -1.78 -6.76 -31.19
CA LEU A 303 -1.26 -6.55 -29.85
C LEU A 303 -1.45 -7.81 -29.00
N TYR A 304 -0.35 -8.39 -28.56
CA TYR A 304 -0.36 -9.54 -27.67
C TYR A 304 -0.12 -9.11 -26.24
N PHE A 305 -0.84 -9.71 -25.33
CA PHE A 305 -0.57 -9.64 -23.90
C PHE A 305 0.00 -10.99 -23.43
N SER A 306 1.07 -10.94 -22.63
CA SER A 306 1.73 -12.13 -22.12
C SER A 306 2.06 -11.99 -20.65
N VAL A 307 2.07 -13.11 -19.94
CA VAL A 307 2.59 -13.24 -18.56
C VAL A 307 3.67 -14.31 -18.56
N GLY A 308 4.81 -14.04 -17.95
CA GLY A 308 5.96 -14.93 -17.90
C GLY A 308 6.18 -15.58 -16.54
N CYS A 309 6.70 -16.81 -16.55
CA CYS A 309 7.06 -17.57 -15.36
C CYS A 309 8.51 -18.13 -15.42
N GLY A 310 9.38 -17.44 -16.12
CA GLY A 310 10.78 -17.79 -16.30
C GLY A 310 11.11 -18.30 -17.71
N ASN A 311 12.26 -18.92 -17.86
CA ASN A 311 12.72 -19.41 -19.15
C ASN A 311 11.75 -20.44 -19.74
N ASN A 312 11.30 -20.21 -20.98
CA ASN A 312 10.38 -21.07 -21.73
C ASN A 312 9.01 -21.32 -21.05
N CYS A 313 8.62 -20.45 -20.12
CA CYS A 313 7.34 -20.52 -19.43
C CYS A 313 6.61 -19.18 -19.60
N ARG A 314 5.57 -19.15 -20.45
CA ARG A 314 4.80 -17.96 -20.75
C ARG A 314 3.40 -18.32 -21.22
N GLY A 315 2.40 -17.58 -20.74
CA GLY A 315 1.06 -17.57 -21.31
C GLY A 315 0.83 -16.31 -22.11
N SER A 316 0.21 -16.42 -23.30
CA SER A 316 -0.03 -15.28 -24.19
C SER A 316 -1.42 -15.33 -24.79
N VAL A 317 -2.02 -14.14 -24.96
CA VAL A 317 -3.31 -13.95 -25.64
C VAL A 317 -3.23 -12.77 -26.60
N LEU A 318 -3.95 -12.84 -27.71
CA LEU A 318 -4.15 -11.72 -28.61
C LEU A 318 -5.24 -10.81 -28.02
N LEU A 319 -4.96 -9.51 -27.92
CA LEU A 319 -5.94 -8.53 -27.45
C LEU A 319 -6.81 -8.04 -28.62
N PRO A 320 -8.11 -7.72 -28.38
CA PRO A 320 -9.02 -7.21 -29.40
C PRO A 320 -8.80 -5.71 -29.66
N SER A 321 -7.62 -5.35 -30.19
CA SER A 321 -7.17 -3.97 -30.38
C SER A 321 -8.14 -3.10 -31.16
N GLU A 322 -8.87 -3.66 -32.12
CA GLU A 322 -9.87 -2.97 -32.95
C GLU A 322 -11.01 -2.33 -32.14
N SER A 323 -11.40 -2.97 -31.06
CA SER A 323 -12.55 -2.53 -30.23
C SER A 323 -12.15 -1.61 -29.07
N MET A 324 -10.86 -1.34 -28.89
CA MET A 324 -10.33 -0.60 -27.72
C MET A 324 -9.98 0.86 -28.00
N THR A 325 -10.71 1.54 -28.89
CA THR A 325 -10.50 2.96 -29.20
C THR A 325 -10.90 3.91 -28.07
N SER A 326 -11.64 3.43 -27.08
CA SER A 326 -11.93 4.11 -25.82
C SER A 326 -11.37 3.31 -24.65
N TRP A 327 -11.26 3.93 -23.47
CA TRP A 327 -10.84 3.21 -22.25
C TRP A 327 -11.74 2.01 -21.99
N SER A 328 -11.15 0.84 -21.94
CA SER A 328 -11.82 -0.45 -21.82
C SER A 328 -11.22 -1.28 -20.72
N ASN A 329 -12.07 -1.97 -19.95
CA ASN A 329 -11.65 -2.99 -18.99
C ASN A 329 -11.59 -4.33 -19.72
N ILE A 330 -10.41 -4.92 -19.74
CA ILE A 330 -10.15 -6.22 -20.35
C ILE A 330 -9.92 -7.25 -19.26
N ASN A 331 -10.75 -8.28 -19.24
CA ASN A 331 -10.64 -9.39 -18.30
C ASN A 331 -10.11 -10.63 -19.04
N ILE A 332 -8.84 -10.95 -18.81
CA ILE A 332 -8.20 -12.13 -19.42
C ILE A 332 -8.31 -13.30 -18.44
N PRO A 333 -9.07 -14.37 -18.77
CA PRO A 333 -9.16 -15.53 -17.90
C PRO A 333 -7.77 -16.14 -17.65
N LEU A 334 -7.40 -16.36 -16.38
CA LEU A 334 -6.14 -17.03 -16.04
C LEU A 334 -6.04 -18.41 -16.67
N ALA A 335 -7.15 -19.12 -16.82
CA ALA A 335 -7.22 -20.39 -17.52
C ALA A 335 -6.78 -20.31 -18.99
N CYS A 336 -6.99 -19.18 -19.69
CA CYS A 336 -6.49 -18.98 -21.05
C CYS A 336 -4.97 -18.85 -21.08
N LEU A 337 -4.39 -18.19 -20.07
CA LEU A 337 -2.94 -18.06 -19.94
C LEU A 337 -2.30 -19.40 -19.56
N GLU A 338 -2.90 -20.17 -18.66
CA GLU A 338 -2.45 -21.52 -18.30
C GLU A 338 -2.52 -22.47 -19.50
N ALA A 339 -3.62 -22.44 -20.27
CA ALA A 339 -3.79 -23.25 -21.48
C ALA A 339 -2.72 -22.93 -22.54
N SER A 340 -2.17 -21.73 -22.54
CA SER A 340 -1.07 -21.34 -23.44
C SER A 340 0.33 -21.54 -22.83
N GLY A 341 0.46 -22.16 -21.64
CA GLY A 341 1.72 -22.60 -21.07
C GLY A 341 2.20 -21.84 -19.82
N LEU A 342 1.35 -21.03 -19.17
CA LEU A 342 1.70 -20.30 -17.95
C LEU A 342 1.65 -21.22 -16.72
N ASP A 343 2.68 -21.15 -15.88
CA ASP A 343 2.67 -21.71 -14.52
C ASP A 343 2.39 -20.61 -13.49
N LEU A 344 1.15 -20.55 -13.00
CA LEU A 344 0.70 -19.54 -12.04
C LEU A 344 1.45 -19.58 -10.70
N SER A 345 2.16 -20.67 -10.39
CA SER A 345 2.93 -20.79 -9.15
C SER A 345 4.26 -20.03 -9.16
N LYS A 346 4.72 -19.53 -10.32
CA LYS A 346 6.09 -19.01 -10.53
C LYS A 346 6.14 -17.75 -11.38
N ILE A 347 5.18 -16.85 -11.29
CA ILE A 347 5.13 -15.64 -12.12
C ILE A 347 6.34 -14.73 -11.85
N GLN A 348 7.14 -14.43 -12.89
CA GLN A 348 8.30 -13.54 -12.85
C GLN A 348 8.13 -12.28 -13.70
N VAL A 349 7.57 -12.40 -14.89
CA VAL A 349 7.14 -11.27 -15.72
C VAL A 349 5.64 -11.15 -15.55
N ARG A 350 5.19 -10.10 -14.90
CA ARG A 350 3.76 -9.91 -14.57
C ARG A 350 2.94 -9.49 -15.77
N SER A 351 3.52 -8.66 -16.63
CA SER A 351 2.85 -8.20 -17.84
C SER A 351 3.88 -7.94 -18.93
N LEU A 352 3.50 -8.25 -20.14
CA LEU A 352 4.29 -7.97 -21.33
C LEU A 352 3.33 -7.69 -22.50
N PHE A 353 3.38 -6.50 -23.05
CA PHE A 353 2.68 -6.12 -24.28
C PHE A 353 3.65 -6.23 -25.44
N LEU A 354 3.25 -6.89 -26.51
CA LEU A 354 4.10 -7.17 -27.67
C LEU A 354 3.36 -6.83 -28.95
N SER A 355 4.04 -6.14 -29.86
CA SER A 355 3.55 -5.88 -31.23
C SER A 355 4.73 -5.74 -32.19
N GLN A 356 4.49 -5.99 -33.48
CA GLN A 356 5.36 -5.60 -34.58
C GLN A 356 4.82 -4.32 -35.26
N ASP A 357 3.57 -4.00 -35.03
CA ASP A 357 2.89 -2.89 -35.66
C ASP A 357 3.16 -1.57 -34.93
N SER A 358 2.98 -0.47 -35.62
CA SER A 358 2.95 0.86 -35.03
C SER A 358 1.67 1.02 -34.21
N ILE A 359 1.80 1.18 -32.90
CA ILE A 359 0.69 1.24 -31.97
C ILE A 359 0.97 2.21 -30.82
N SER A 360 -0.05 2.90 -30.35
CA SER A 360 -0.04 3.67 -29.11
C SER A 360 -1.16 3.19 -28.19
N PHE A 361 -0.84 2.89 -26.93
CA PHE A 361 -1.78 2.40 -25.93
C PHE A 361 -1.44 2.84 -24.51
#